data_0e2fe3a6057bf10a095c70b2215d9060
#
_entry.id   0e2fe3a6057bf10a095c70b2215d9060
#
_cell.length_a   1.000
_cell.length_b   1.000
_cell.length_c   1.000
_cell.angle_alpha   90.00
_cell.angle_beta   90.00
_cell.angle_gamma   90.00
#
_symmetry.space_group_name_H-M   'P 1'
#
loop_
_entity.id
_entity.type
_entity.pdbx_description
1 polymer ?
#
loop_
_entity_poly.entity_id
_entity_poly.type
_entity_poly.pdbx_seq_one_letter_code
_entity_poly.pdbx_strand_id
1 'polypeptide(L)'
;IGRGAFCSCRSLTEVTIPDSVQFIGETAFADMPCLQTIHVGADNSAYKTVDGVLLTKAGDVLLAYPTTRPGIRYDVPDGVTRIGELAFYGSGLMIVRFPQSLRTVGDEAFEDSTLLVALEFPAGTEEIGWDAFENDSNISDVFFGGTENAWYQLVKHEAYKFPLETQIHYQSRMFIPEPADLFTDVDADNWAYISIDFCVLVGLMSGMSETTFSPNTVTTRAQLVQVLYHLAGDPDMTGVTTPFTDLTADWYQAAVAWAYETGVVDGTSPTTFAPNESVTREQIAVLLTRFLTNVCGVERTWTPDDLSGFADGGSVSGWARAGMADAVALGLFGGSQDSSGRVWLRPGAGTTRAETAALLQRMCTKVLGIG
;
A
#
# COMPACT_ATOMS: atom_id res chain seq x y z
N ILE A 1 30.85 -2.15 9.24
CA ILE A 1 30.11 -1.61 8.08
C ILE A 1 30.14 -0.10 8.21
N GLY A 2 30.69 0.60 7.21
CA GLY A 2 30.80 2.06 7.23
C GLY A 2 29.48 2.78 6.95
N ARG A 3 29.44 4.11 7.16
CA ARG A 3 28.31 4.96 6.78
C ARG A 3 28.04 4.80 5.26
N GLY A 4 26.79 4.65 4.87
CA GLY A 4 26.35 4.52 3.47
C GLY A 4 26.86 3.28 2.73
N ALA A 5 27.40 2.26 3.41
CA ALA A 5 28.10 1.14 2.75
C ALA A 5 27.22 0.35 1.77
N PHE A 6 25.93 0.28 1.98
CA PHE A 6 24.95 -0.37 1.10
C PHE A 6 23.90 0.62 0.58
N CYS A 7 24.12 1.92 0.81
CA CYS A 7 23.21 2.95 0.32
C CYS A 7 23.01 2.81 -1.20
N SER A 8 21.77 2.94 -1.66
CA SER A 8 21.37 2.80 -3.07
C SER A 8 21.66 1.43 -3.71
N CYS A 9 21.78 0.37 -2.91
CA CYS A 9 21.87 -1.00 -3.44
C CYS A 9 20.51 -1.49 -3.92
N ARG A 10 20.10 -1.07 -5.12
CA ARG A 10 18.72 -1.17 -5.66
C ARG A 10 18.24 -2.57 -6.03
N SER A 11 19.11 -3.59 -5.93
CA SER A 11 18.75 -4.98 -6.32
C SER A 11 18.80 -5.96 -5.14
N LEU A 12 19.27 -5.53 -3.95
CA LEU A 12 19.35 -6.40 -2.79
C LEU A 12 17.97 -6.53 -2.13
N THR A 13 17.53 -7.79 -1.99
CA THR A 13 16.25 -8.13 -1.34
C THR A 13 16.44 -8.55 0.12
N GLU A 14 17.63 -9.02 0.47
CA GLU A 14 17.98 -9.43 1.83
C GLU A 14 19.45 -9.13 2.14
N VAL A 15 19.76 -8.91 3.40
CA VAL A 15 21.12 -8.70 3.91
C VAL A 15 21.32 -9.54 5.16
N THR A 16 22.47 -10.23 5.24
CA THR A 16 22.88 -10.93 6.49
C THR A 16 24.08 -10.23 7.12
N ILE A 17 23.95 -9.82 8.36
CA ILE A 17 24.99 -9.20 9.20
C ILE A 17 25.61 -10.28 10.06
N PRO A 18 26.90 -10.67 9.85
CA PRO A 18 27.58 -11.69 10.65
C PRO A 18 27.78 -11.29 12.12
N ASP A 19 28.04 -12.28 12.98
CA ASP A 19 28.33 -12.08 14.40
C ASP A 19 29.53 -11.18 14.67
N SER A 20 30.51 -11.17 13.75
CA SER A 20 31.74 -10.36 13.87
C SER A 20 31.54 -8.85 13.66
N VAL A 21 30.37 -8.42 13.16
CA VAL A 21 30.10 -6.99 12.93
C VAL A 21 29.78 -6.29 14.24
N GLN A 22 30.67 -5.37 14.65
CA GLN A 22 30.57 -4.60 15.89
C GLN A 22 30.18 -3.15 15.66
N PHE A 23 30.21 -2.67 14.39
CA PHE A 23 29.86 -1.30 14.04
C PHE A 23 29.12 -1.26 12.70
N ILE A 24 28.02 -0.54 12.69
CA ILE A 24 27.24 -0.17 11.50
C ILE A 24 27.07 1.35 11.55
N GLY A 25 27.60 2.02 10.51
CA GLY A 25 27.42 3.47 10.37
C GLY A 25 25.96 3.80 10.04
N GLU A 26 25.53 4.95 10.48
CA GLU A 26 24.23 5.50 10.08
C GLU A 26 24.13 5.54 8.56
N THR A 27 22.93 5.48 8.03
CA THR A 27 22.64 5.43 6.58
C THR A 27 23.22 4.23 5.82
N ALA A 28 23.81 3.24 6.51
CA ALA A 28 24.43 2.09 5.85
C ALA A 28 23.45 1.32 4.95
N PHE A 29 22.18 1.33 5.25
CA PHE A 29 21.11 0.61 4.54
C PHE A 29 20.03 1.55 3.99
N ALA A 30 20.31 2.84 3.81
CA ALA A 30 19.38 3.79 3.22
C ALA A 30 19.21 3.61 1.70
N ASP A 31 18.09 4.05 1.14
CA ASP A 31 17.76 3.98 -0.30
C ASP A 31 17.97 2.57 -0.89
N MET A 32 17.40 1.56 -0.25
CA MET A 32 17.42 0.17 -0.71
C MET A 32 16.00 -0.27 -1.13
N PRO A 33 15.50 0.13 -2.30
CA PRO A 33 14.08 0.03 -2.69
C PRO A 33 13.56 -1.39 -2.89
N CYS A 34 14.44 -2.41 -2.84
CA CYS A 34 14.05 -3.82 -2.94
C CYS A 34 14.25 -4.60 -1.64
N LEU A 35 14.76 -3.97 -0.58
CA LEU A 35 15.09 -4.64 0.67
C LEU A 35 13.82 -5.09 1.39
N GLN A 36 13.71 -6.40 1.64
CA GLN A 36 12.57 -7.03 2.33
C GLN A 36 12.89 -7.40 3.78
N THR A 37 14.13 -7.79 4.06
CA THR A 37 14.53 -8.25 5.39
C THR A 37 16.02 -8.09 5.63
N ILE A 38 16.36 -7.85 6.90
CA ILE A 38 17.74 -7.87 7.40
C ILE A 38 17.83 -9.02 8.40
N HIS A 39 18.87 -9.83 8.28
CA HIS A 39 19.21 -10.89 9.22
C HIS A 39 20.47 -10.50 10.01
N VAL A 40 20.51 -10.83 11.28
CA VAL A 40 21.67 -10.65 12.14
C VAL A 40 22.04 -12.00 12.75
N GLY A 41 23.33 -12.32 12.76
CA GLY A 41 23.83 -13.55 13.37
C GLY A 41 23.39 -13.68 14.81
N ALA A 42 23.07 -14.90 15.26
CA ALA A 42 22.49 -15.16 16.56
C ALA A 42 23.40 -14.71 17.74
N ASP A 43 24.74 -14.85 17.54
CA ASP A 43 25.76 -14.49 18.52
C ASP A 43 26.30 -13.06 18.34
N ASN A 44 25.71 -12.25 17.45
CA ASN A 44 26.11 -10.87 17.30
C ASN A 44 25.86 -10.09 18.62
N SER A 45 26.91 -9.46 19.16
CA SER A 45 26.86 -8.77 20.46
C SER A 45 26.43 -7.31 20.38
N ALA A 46 26.38 -6.72 19.16
CA ALA A 46 26.11 -5.30 18.96
C ALA A 46 24.72 -5.03 18.37
N TYR A 47 24.16 -5.97 17.60
CA TYR A 47 22.93 -5.80 16.83
C TYR A 47 21.99 -6.99 16.97
N LYS A 48 20.72 -6.75 16.67
CA LYS A 48 19.66 -7.77 16.53
C LYS A 48 18.66 -7.34 15.46
N THR A 49 17.82 -8.25 15.03
CA THR A 49 16.62 -7.92 14.27
C THR A 49 15.36 -8.34 15.01
N VAL A 50 14.31 -7.55 14.82
CA VAL A 50 12.93 -7.90 15.20
C VAL A 50 12.12 -7.83 13.90
N ASP A 51 11.55 -8.95 13.50
CA ASP A 51 10.76 -9.05 12.24
C ASP A 51 11.48 -8.48 11.01
N GLY A 52 12.79 -8.71 10.91
CA GLY A 52 13.61 -8.24 9.79
C GLY A 52 14.06 -6.77 9.89
N VAL A 53 13.62 -6.03 10.89
CA VAL A 53 14.02 -4.64 11.17
C VAL A 53 15.28 -4.61 12.01
N LEU A 54 16.26 -3.81 11.64
CA LEU A 54 17.57 -3.74 12.31
C LEU A 54 17.55 -2.81 13.52
N LEU A 55 17.95 -3.33 14.68
CA LEU A 55 18.13 -2.58 15.92
C LEU A 55 19.52 -2.81 16.53
N THR A 56 19.92 -1.92 17.42
CA THR A 56 21.00 -2.20 18.37
C THR A 56 20.66 -3.44 19.20
N LYS A 57 21.67 -4.12 19.77
CA LYS A 57 21.46 -5.29 20.66
C LYS A 57 20.58 -4.97 21.85
N ALA A 58 20.76 -3.78 22.44
CA ALA A 58 19.92 -3.27 23.52
C ALA A 58 18.46 -3.09 23.08
N GLY A 59 18.22 -2.77 21.81
CA GLY A 59 16.89 -2.52 21.26
C GLY A 59 16.42 -1.09 21.46
N ASP A 60 17.34 -0.20 21.81
CA ASP A 60 17.06 1.21 22.10
C ASP A 60 17.14 2.12 20.86
N VAL A 61 17.82 1.66 19.79
CA VAL A 61 17.91 2.39 18.53
C VAL A 61 17.43 1.50 17.37
N LEU A 62 16.48 1.98 16.58
CA LEU A 62 16.09 1.40 15.31
C LEU A 62 16.95 2.02 14.22
N LEU A 63 17.72 1.20 13.51
CA LEU A 63 18.75 1.62 12.56
C LEU A 63 18.31 1.54 11.10
N ALA A 64 17.50 0.55 10.75
CA ALA A 64 16.99 0.40 9.37
C ALA A 64 15.71 -0.43 9.34
N TYR A 65 14.71 0.10 8.66
CA TYR A 65 13.47 -0.57 8.30
C TYR A 65 13.55 -0.99 6.82
N PRO A 66 13.38 -2.28 6.48
CA PRO A 66 13.41 -2.73 5.08
C PRO A 66 12.27 -2.13 4.28
N THR A 67 12.58 -1.42 3.20
CA THR A 67 11.65 -0.58 2.42
C THR A 67 10.43 -1.34 1.88
N THR A 68 10.62 -2.61 1.47
CA THR A 68 9.55 -3.46 0.89
C THR A 68 9.11 -4.57 1.84
N ARG A 69 9.35 -4.41 3.16
CA ARG A 69 8.80 -5.31 4.17
C ARG A 69 7.27 -5.30 4.06
N PRO A 70 6.62 -6.49 4.06
CA PRO A 70 5.16 -6.55 4.00
C PRO A 70 4.48 -5.84 5.17
N GLY A 71 3.39 -5.13 4.89
CA GLY A 71 2.60 -4.39 5.87
C GLY A 71 2.54 -2.91 5.52
N ILE A 72 1.43 -2.28 5.87
CA ILE A 72 1.21 -0.82 5.71
C ILE A 72 1.19 -0.11 7.07
N ARG A 73 1.24 -0.88 8.16
CA ARG A 73 1.29 -0.39 9.54
C ARG A 73 2.53 -0.92 10.22
N TYR A 74 3.12 -0.11 11.10
CA TYR A 74 4.23 -0.54 11.91
C TYR A 74 4.19 0.08 13.31
N ASP A 75 4.12 -0.79 14.31
CA ASP A 75 4.32 -0.42 15.70
C ASP A 75 5.79 -0.59 16.03
N VAL A 76 6.47 0.51 16.28
CA VAL A 76 7.89 0.49 16.67
C VAL A 76 8.00 -0.21 18.03
N PRO A 77 8.90 -1.19 18.20
CA PRO A 77 8.99 -1.98 19.43
C PRO A 77 9.20 -1.16 20.70
N ASP A 78 8.57 -1.62 21.78
CA ASP A 78 8.80 -1.05 23.12
C ASP A 78 10.29 -1.08 23.49
N GLY A 79 10.75 -0.02 24.14
CA GLY A 79 12.15 0.17 24.52
C GLY A 79 12.97 0.95 23.49
N VAL A 80 12.50 1.12 22.27
CA VAL A 80 13.15 2.02 21.31
C VAL A 80 13.02 3.46 21.79
N THR A 81 14.14 4.13 21.91
CA THR A 81 14.24 5.53 22.34
C THR A 81 14.64 6.46 21.19
N ARG A 82 15.27 5.90 20.15
CA ARG A 82 15.73 6.66 18.99
C ARG A 82 15.45 5.93 17.67
N ILE A 83 14.95 6.68 16.71
CA ILE A 83 14.94 6.30 15.28
C ILE A 83 16.21 6.86 14.63
N GLY A 84 16.94 6.04 13.91
CA GLY A 84 18.19 6.44 13.22
C GLY A 84 17.94 7.36 12.02
N GLU A 85 19.02 8.02 11.58
CA GLU A 85 19.05 8.79 10.32
C GLU A 85 18.69 7.88 9.14
N LEU A 86 17.75 8.32 8.27
CA LEU A 86 17.24 7.58 7.10
C LEU A 86 16.69 6.17 7.41
N ALA A 87 16.29 5.91 8.67
CA ALA A 87 15.93 4.54 9.08
C ALA A 87 14.69 3.98 8.39
N PHE A 88 13.76 4.82 7.95
CA PHE A 88 12.53 4.47 7.22
C PHE A 88 12.49 5.09 5.81
N TYR A 89 13.63 5.52 5.29
CA TYR A 89 13.72 6.15 3.97
C TYR A 89 12.97 5.37 2.89
N GLY A 90 12.04 6.02 2.18
CA GLY A 90 11.27 5.43 1.09
C GLY A 90 10.38 4.25 1.52
N SER A 91 9.98 4.16 2.79
CA SER A 91 9.16 3.06 3.28
C SER A 91 7.75 3.07 2.67
N GLY A 92 7.17 1.88 2.47
CA GLY A 92 5.79 1.71 2.01
C GLY A 92 4.75 1.75 3.15
N LEU A 93 5.09 2.32 4.30
CA LEU A 93 4.19 2.41 5.44
C LEU A 93 3.19 3.55 5.28
N MET A 94 1.95 3.31 5.70
CA MET A 94 0.90 4.32 5.79
C MET A 94 0.71 4.81 7.22
N ILE A 95 0.96 3.96 8.21
CA ILE A 95 0.76 4.27 9.63
C ILE A 95 1.98 3.82 10.43
N VAL A 96 2.49 4.72 11.27
CA VAL A 96 3.54 4.39 12.25
C VAL A 96 3.14 4.84 13.64
N ARG A 97 3.23 3.92 14.61
CA ARG A 97 3.06 4.20 16.03
C ARG A 97 4.40 4.08 16.75
N PHE A 98 4.74 5.11 17.48
CA PHE A 98 5.96 5.11 18.29
C PHE A 98 5.68 4.71 19.75
N PRO A 99 6.58 3.96 20.39
CA PRO A 99 6.42 3.54 21.78
C PRO A 99 6.58 4.71 22.75
N GLN A 100 6.09 4.56 23.98
CA GLN A 100 6.21 5.58 25.02
C GLN A 100 7.67 5.89 25.41
N SER A 101 8.59 5.02 25.06
CA SER A 101 10.03 5.19 25.26
C SER A 101 10.68 6.13 24.26
N LEU A 102 10.05 6.46 23.12
CA LEU A 102 10.66 7.30 22.08
C LEU A 102 11.04 8.68 22.65
N ARG A 103 12.25 9.13 22.29
CA ARG A 103 12.76 10.47 22.59
C ARG A 103 13.15 11.22 21.34
N THR A 104 13.80 10.57 20.39
CA THR A 104 14.33 11.25 19.21
C THR A 104 14.01 10.51 17.92
N VAL A 105 13.64 11.27 16.89
CA VAL A 105 13.58 10.84 15.48
C VAL A 105 14.76 11.49 14.77
N GLY A 106 15.58 10.71 14.09
CA GLY A 106 16.79 11.18 13.39
C GLY A 106 16.47 12.04 12.17
N ASP A 107 17.52 12.63 11.61
CA ASP A 107 17.44 13.42 10.39
C ASP A 107 16.99 12.53 9.22
N GLU A 108 16.15 13.09 8.33
CA GLU A 108 15.67 12.42 7.11
C GLU A 108 15.06 11.02 7.37
N ALA A 109 14.62 10.75 8.62
CA ALA A 109 14.29 9.39 9.06
C ALA A 109 13.19 8.72 8.22
N PHE A 110 12.24 9.47 7.69
CA PHE A 110 11.12 9.01 6.85
C PHE A 110 11.13 9.65 5.46
N GLU A 111 12.18 10.40 5.09
CA GLU A 111 12.24 11.03 3.77
C GLU A 111 11.81 10.09 2.66
N ASP A 112 11.03 10.60 1.69
CA ASP A 112 10.44 9.84 0.57
C ASP A 112 9.50 8.68 0.98
N SER A 113 8.99 8.63 2.23
CA SER A 113 7.95 7.69 2.65
C SER A 113 6.57 8.17 2.19
N THR A 114 6.41 8.34 0.89
CA THR A 114 5.28 9.04 0.24
C THR A 114 3.90 8.44 0.51
N LEU A 115 3.82 7.21 1.02
CA LEU A 115 2.56 6.56 1.39
C LEU A 115 2.11 6.88 2.82
N LEU A 116 2.93 7.56 3.63
CA LEU A 116 2.68 7.80 5.04
C LEU A 116 1.51 8.79 5.22
N VAL A 117 0.46 8.37 5.94
CA VAL A 117 -0.74 9.17 6.19
C VAL A 117 -0.94 9.52 7.64
N ALA A 118 -0.49 8.68 8.58
CA ALA A 118 -0.70 8.94 9.99
C ALA A 118 0.47 8.49 10.88
N LEU A 119 0.77 9.30 11.90
CA LEU A 119 1.82 9.07 12.88
C LEU A 119 1.28 9.23 14.31
N GLU A 120 1.72 8.35 15.24
CA GLU A 120 1.47 8.54 16.68
C GLU A 120 2.78 8.77 17.42
N PHE A 121 2.92 9.94 18.06
CA PHE A 121 4.06 10.29 18.90
C PHE A 121 3.69 10.29 20.38
N PRO A 122 4.53 9.73 21.26
CA PRO A 122 4.34 9.86 22.71
C PRO A 122 4.62 11.29 23.19
N ALA A 123 4.05 11.65 24.34
CA ALA A 123 4.29 12.95 24.99
C ALA A 123 5.76 13.19 25.35
N GLY A 124 6.55 12.13 25.46
CA GLY A 124 7.97 12.18 25.82
C GLY A 124 8.93 12.40 24.67
N THR A 125 8.44 12.64 23.43
CA THR A 125 9.29 12.96 22.28
C THR A 125 9.96 14.31 22.51
N GLU A 126 11.28 14.36 22.38
CA GLU A 126 12.14 15.52 22.69
C GLU A 126 12.65 16.20 21.42
N GLU A 127 12.86 15.42 20.34
CA GLU A 127 13.44 15.90 19.11
C GLU A 127 12.89 15.14 17.90
N ILE A 128 12.62 15.90 16.83
CA ILE A 128 12.39 15.40 15.47
C ILE A 128 13.47 16.04 14.61
N GLY A 129 14.28 15.19 13.97
CA GLY A 129 15.45 15.56 13.20
C GLY A 129 15.15 16.42 11.97
N TRP A 130 16.19 16.98 11.38
CA TRP A 130 16.10 17.80 10.17
C TRP A 130 15.47 16.97 9.04
N ASP A 131 14.54 17.57 8.29
CA ASP A 131 13.88 16.97 7.13
C ASP A 131 13.34 15.54 7.34
N ALA A 132 13.01 15.20 8.61
CA ALA A 132 12.61 13.85 9.01
C ALA A 132 11.41 13.30 8.21
N PHE A 133 10.57 14.17 7.63
CA PHE A 133 9.39 13.84 6.83
C PHE A 133 9.40 14.61 5.50
N GLU A 134 10.58 14.86 4.93
CA GLU A 134 10.69 15.50 3.62
C GLU A 134 10.06 14.63 2.54
N ASN A 135 9.31 15.26 1.63
CA ASN A 135 8.55 14.63 0.53
C ASN A 135 7.36 13.73 0.96
N ASP A 136 7.03 13.68 2.25
CA ASP A 136 5.91 12.90 2.76
C ASP A 136 4.59 13.70 2.69
N SER A 137 4.17 14.04 1.48
CA SER A 137 3.05 14.95 1.20
C SER A 137 1.67 14.42 1.60
N ASN A 138 1.56 13.13 1.91
CA ASN A 138 0.29 12.47 2.25
C ASN A 138 0.00 12.42 3.75
N ILE A 139 0.89 12.91 4.62
CA ILE A 139 0.64 12.93 6.06
C ILE A 139 -0.54 13.87 6.36
N SER A 140 -1.69 13.29 6.67
CA SER A 140 -2.91 14.00 7.03
C SER A 140 -3.09 14.19 8.53
N ASP A 141 -2.61 13.24 9.34
CA ASP A 141 -2.89 13.19 10.77
C ASP A 141 -1.65 12.86 11.60
N VAL A 142 -1.42 13.64 12.66
CA VAL A 142 -0.43 13.35 13.68
C VAL A 142 -1.10 13.32 15.05
N PHE A 143 -1.01 12.20 15.73
CA PHE A 143 -1.52 12.00 17.08
C PHE A 143 -0.38 12.19 18.07
N PHE A 144 -0.45 13.21 18.88
CA PHE A 144 0.57 13.54 19.87
C PHE A 144 0.04 13.38 21.30
N GLY A 145 0.68 12.55 22.10
CA GLY A 145 0.27 12.28 23.47
C GLY A 145 0.44 13.48 24.43
N GLY A 146 1.18 14.50 24.03
CA GLY A 146 1.42 15.71 24.80
C GLY A 146 0.44 16.85 24.49
N THR A 147 0.69 18.02 25.10
CA THR A 147 -0.11 19.24 24.90
C THR A 147 0.31 19.97 23.62
N GLU A 148 -0.56 20.84 23.12
CA GLU A 148 -0.27 21.73 22.00
C GLU A 148 1.01 22.56 22.22
N ASN A 149 1.19 23.11 23.43
CA ASN A 149 2.42 23.86 23.74
C ASN A 149 3.67 22.98 23.68
N ALA A 150 3.60 21.72 24.14
CA ALA A 150 4.73 20.79 24.03
C ALA A 150 5.05 20.47 22.56
N TRP A 151 4.02 20.27 21.72
CA TRP A 151 4.20 20.09 20.27
C TRP A 151 4.86 21.30 19.62
N TYR A 152 4.34 22.53 19.95
CA TYR A 152 4.95 23.76 19.43
C TYR A 152 6.46 23.87 19.81
N GLN A 153 6.83 23.50 21.05
CA GLN A 153 8.25 23.50 21.44
C GLN A 153 9.07 22.46 20.67
N LEU A 154 8.48 21.31 20.35
CA LEU A 154 9.12 20.24 19.59
C LEU A 154 9.41 20.66 18.14
N VAL A 155 8.46 21.34 17.47
CA VAL A 155 8.56 21.66 16.03
C VAL A 155 8.94 23.11 15.74
N LYS A 156 9.12 23.97 16.75
CA LYS A 156 9.30 25.43 16.58
C LYS A 156 10.51 25.85 15.75
N HIS A 157 11.55 25.01 15.69
CA HIS A 157 12.78 25.33 14.95
C HIS A 157 12.71 24.88 13.49
N GLU A 158 11.68 24.13 13.11
CA GLU A 158 11.57 23.56 11.78
C GLU A 158 10.11 23.50 11.32
N ALA A 159 9.64 24.64 10.82
CA ALA A 159 8.25 24.86 10.43
C ALA A 159 7.75 23.94 9.28
N TYR A 160 8.61 23.16 8.64
CA TYR A 160 8.30 22.45 7.39
C TYR A 160 8.40 20.93 7.49
N LYS A 161 8.38 20.36 8.71
CA LYS A 161 8.46 18.89 8.89
C LYS A 161 7.23 18.13 8.45
N PHE A 162 6.08 18.80 8.37
CA PHE A 162 4.82 18.20 7.99
C PHE A 162 4.11 19.03 6.93
N PRO A 163 3.30 18.42 6.05
CA PRO A 163 2.43 19.15 5.12
C PRO A 163 1.56 20.20 5.84
N LEU A 164 1.28 21.31 5.17
CA LEU A 164 0.50 22.42 5.79
C LEU A 164 -0.90 22.01 6.23
N GLU A 165 -1.49 21.03 5.57
CA GLU A 165 -2.85 20.54 5.82
C GLU A 165 -2.90 19.47 6.93
N THR A 166 -1.74 19.06 7.49
CA THR A 166 -1.65 18.01 8.51
C THR A 166 -2.41 18.44 9.78
N GLN A 167 -3.33 17.60 10.23
CA GLN A 167 -4.07 17.79 11.47
C GLN A 167 -3.30 17.22 12.66
N ILE A 168 -3.10 18.04 13.70
CA ILE A 168 -2.40 17.60 14.91
C ILE A 168 -3.43 17.37 16.02
N HIS A 169 -3.53 16.13 16.49
CA HIS A 169 -4.42 15.70 17.56
C HIS A 169 -3.64 15.64 18.89
N TYR A 170 -3.90 16.59 19.78
CA TYR A 170 -3.18 16.70 21.06
C TYR A 170 -3.79 15.86 22.16
N GLN A 171 -2.97 15.38 23.10
CA GLN A 171 -3.39 14.54 24.23
C GLN A 171 -4.21 13.34 23.78
N SER A 172 -3.88 12.81 22.62
CA SER A 172 -4.64 11.76 21.97
C SER A 172 -3.74 10.59 21.59
N ARG A 173 -4.38 9.46 21.36
CA ARG A 173 -3.79 8.27 20.77
C ARG A 173 -4.51 7.97 19.46
N MET A 174 -3.76 7.44 18.53
CA MET A 174 -4.32 6.98 17.28
C MET A 174 -5.23 5.76 17.50
N PHE A 175 -6.47 5.88 17.03
CA PHE A 175 -7.35 4.74 16.89
C PHE A 175 -7.80 4.65 15.44
N ILE A 176 -7.06 3.90 14.64
CA ILE A 176 -7.44 3.53 13.29
C ILE A 176 -7.64 2.02 13.31
N PRO A 177 -8.91 1.54 13.25
CA PRO A 177 -9.22 0.13 13.38
C PRO A 177 -8.59 -0.67 12.24
N GLU A 178 -8.15 -1.89 12.54
CA GLU A 178 -7.68 -2.86 11.56
C GLU A 178 -8.84 -3.72 11.03
N PRO A 179 -8.68 -4.41 9.89
CA PRO A 179 -9.74 -5.28 9.37
C PRO A 179 -10.27 -6.32 10.36
N ALA A 180 -9.39 -6.88 11.21
CA ALA A 180 -9.78 -7.83 12.24
C ALA A 180 -10.63 -7.20 13.37
N ASP A 181 -10.51 -5.89 13.58
CA ASP A 181 -11.34 -5.14 14.54
C ASP A 181 -12.74 -4.83 13.96
N LEU A 182 -12.80 -4.69 12.64
CA LEU A 182 -14.02 -4.31 11.92
C LEU A 182 -14.83 -5.51 11.46
N PHE A 183 -14.16 -6.58 11.01
CA PHE A 183 -14.77 -7.69 10.30
C PHE A 183 -14.46 -9.03 10.96
N THR A 184 -15.49 -9.76 11.33
CA THR A 184 -15.37 -11.07 11.98
C THR A 184 -14.91 -12.20 11.04
N ASP A 185 -14.84 -11.92 9.74
CA ASP A 185 -14.47 -12.86 8.69
C ASP A 185 -13.14 -12.53 8.00
N VAL A 186 -12.33 -11.63 8.61
CA VAL A 186 -10.99 -11.26 8.15
C VAL A 186 -10.00 -11.45 9.28
N ASP A 187 -9.39 -12.62 9.35
CA ASP A 187 -8.34 -12.91 10.33
C ASP A 187 -6.99 -12.34 9.91
N ALA A 188 -6.12 -12.05 10.87
CA ALA A 188 -4.77 -11.46 10.60
C ALA A 188 -3.86 -12.37 9.75
N ASP A 189 -4.12 -13.69 9.70
CA ASP A 189 -3.42 -14.65 8.86
C ASP A 189 -4.02 -14.80 7.45
N ASN A 190 -5.08 -14.06 7.13
CA ASN A 190 -5.66 -14.03 5.79
C ASN A 190 -4.63 -13.48 4.79
N TRP A 191 -4.37 -14.22 3.72
CA TRP A 191 -3.38 -13.86 2.70
C TRP A 191 -3.59 -12.46 2.10
N ALA A 192 -4.84 -11.96 2.08
CA ALA A 192 -5.20 -10.64 1.57
C ALA A 192 -5.36 -9.59 2.68
N TYR A 193 -5.02 -9.91 3.94
CA TYR A 193 -5.23 -9.02 5.09
C TYR A 193 -4.69 -7.60 4.83
N ILE A 194 -3.42 -7.49 4.40
CA ILE A 194 -2.77 -6.22 4.11
C ILE A 194 -3.48 -5.46 2.98
N SER A 195 -3.95 -6.17 1.95
CA SER A 195 -4.65 -5.55 0.83
C SER A 195 -6.05 -5.08 1.21
N ILE A 196 -6.73 -5.81 2.08
CA ILE A 196 -8.02 -5.43 2.65
C ILE A 196 -7.84 -4.22 3.56
N ASP A 197 -6.83 -4.23 4.44
CA ASP A 197 -6.49 -3.11 5.31
C ASP A 197 -6.23 -1.84 4.51
N PHE A 198 -5.41 -1.93 3.46
CA PHE A 198 -5.18 -0.82 2.53
C PHE A 198 -6.49 -0.27 1.95
N CYS A 199 -7.29 -1.15 1.32
CA CYS A 199 -8.51 -0.71 0.65
C CYS A 199 -9.56 -0.12 1.60
N VAL A 200 -9.64 -0.62 2.83
CA VAL A 200 -10.53 -0.09 3.87
C VAL A 200 -10.01 1.24 4.40
N LEU A 201 -8.71 1.34 4.67
CA LEU A 201 -8.06 2.53 5.20
C LEU A 201 -8.20 3.73 4.24
N VAL A 202 -7.99 3.51 2.93
CA VAL A 202 -8.13 4.57 1.91
C VAL A 202 -9.55 4.72 1.37
N GLY A 203 -10.53 4.02 1.94
CA GLY A 203 -11.94 4.15 1.58
C GLY A 203 -12.34 3.54 0.23
N LEU A 204 -11.48 2.74 -0.42
CA LEU A 204 -11.79 2.10 -1.71
C LEU A 204 -12.79 0.96 -1.59
N MET A 205 -12.73 0.21 -0.50
CA MET A 205 -13.66 -0.89 -0.22
C MET A 205 -14.15 -0.81 1.21
N SER A 206 -15.41 -1.20 1.42
CA SER A 206 -16.03 -1.35 2.73
C SER A 206 -16.54 -2.77 2.94
N GLY A 207 -17.04 -3.08 4.14
CA GLY A 207 -17.72 -4.35 4.41
C GLY A 207 -18.97 -4.54 3.55
N MET A 208 -19.37 -5.79 3.38
CA MET A 208 -20.70 -6.13 2.85
C MET A 208 -21.80 -5.92 3.91
N SER A 209 -21.39 -5.87 5.19
CA SER A 209 -22.18 -5.45 6.33
C SER A 209 -21.29 -4.69 7.31
N GLU A 210 -21.84 -4.24 8.44
CA GLU A 210 -21.07 -3.58 9.51
C GLU A 210 -19.98 -4.48 10.11
N THR A 211 -20.11 -5.79 10.02
CA THR A 211 -19.21 -6.75 10.68
C THR A 211 -18.61 -7.80 9.75
N THR A 212 -18.87 -7.74 8.44
CA THR A 212 -18.34 -8.73 7.49
C THR A 212 -17.79 -8.05 6.23
N PHE A 213 -16.60 -8.41 5.83
CA PHE A 213 -15.99 -8.00 4.56
C PHE A 213 -16.38 -8.93 3.41
N SER A 214 -16.60 -10.19 3.68
CA SER A 214 -16.90 -11.28 2.73
C SER A 214 -15.77 -11.51 1.71
N PRO A 215 -14.53 -11.82 2.14
CA PRO A 215 -13.33 -11.86 1.29
C PRO A 215 -13.44 -12.88 0.14
N ASN A 216 -14.17 -13.97 0.34
CA ASN A 216 -14.33 -15.06 -0.64
C ASN A 216 -15.50 -14.87 -1.60
N THR A 217 -16.33 -13.83 -1.40
CA THR A 217 -17.43 -13.51 -2.31
C THR A 217 -16.88 -12.86 -3.58
N VAL A 218 -17.44 -13.23 -4.73
CA VAL A 218 -17.03 -12.62 -6.01
C VAL A 218 -17.46 -11.17 -6.09
N THR A 219 -16.59 -10.33 -6.63
CA THR A 219 -16.87 -8.92 -6.92
C THR A 219 -17.76 -8.84 -8.15
N THR A 220 -18.83 -8.04 -8.08
CA THR A 220 -19.65 -7.76 -9.24
C THR A 220 -19.03 -6.65 -10.11
N ARG A 221 -19.46 -6.57 -11.36
CA ARG A 221 -19.02 -5.54 -12.31
C ARG A 221 -19.35 -4.14 -11.80
N ALA A 222 -20.56 -3.94 -11.23
CA ALA A 222 -20.97 -2.66 -10.64
C ALA A 222 -20.10 -2.27 -9.44
N GLN A 223 -19.77 -3.23 -8.56
CA GLN A 223 -18.90 -2.97 -7.42
C GLN A 223 -17.50 -2.53 -7.84
N LEU A 224 -16.90 -3.20 -8.84
CA LEU A 224 -15.58 -2.79 -9.33
C LEU A 224 -15.60 -1.38 -9.94
N VAL A 225 -16.59 -1.10 -10.78
CA VAL A 225 -16.69 0.23 -11.42
C VAL A 225 -16.95 1.32 -10.40
N GLN A 226 -17.73 1.05 -9.35
CA GLN A 226 -17.94 1.98 -8.24
C GLN A 226 -16.63 2.33 -7.52
N VAL A 227 -15.78 1.32 -7.25
CA VAL A 227 -14.47 1.56 -6.65
C VAL A 227 -13.58 2.43 -7.54
N LEU A 228 -13.55 2.16 -8.86
CA LEU A 228 -12.76 2.97 -9.79
C LEU A 228 -13.28 4.40 -9.93
N TYR A 229 -14.59 4.59 -9.82
CA TYR A 229 -15.24 5.89 -9.82
C TYR A 229 -14.87 6.71 -8.59
N HIS A 230 -14.89 6.09 -7.38
CA HIS A 230 -14.40 6.70 -6.15
C HIS A 230 -12.92 7.07 -6.25
N LEU A 231 -12.10 6.19 -6.80
CA LEU A 231 -10.67 6.47 -7.00
C LEU A 231 -10.42 7.64 -7.98
N ALA A 232 -11.36 7.90 -8.88
CA ALA A 232 -11.35 9.06 -9.78
C ALA A 232 -11.90 10.35 -9.12
N GLY A 233 -12.30 10.31 -7.85
CA GLY A 233 -12.80 11.47 -7.09
C GLY A 233 -14.27 11.77 -7.31
N ASP A 234 -15.10 10.77 -7.66
CA ASP A 234 -16.55 10.89 -7.83
C ASP A 234 -16.99 12.07 -8.73
N PRO A 235 -16.51 12.16 -9.98
CA PRO A 235 -16.83 13.27 -10.86
C PRO A 235 -18.35 13.41 -11.10
N ASP A 236 -18.84 14.64 -11.20
CA ASP A 236 -20.26 14.89 -11.44
C ASP A 236 -20.71 14.32 -12.80
N MET A 237 -21.64 13.39 -12.76
CA MET A 237 -22.24 12.73 -13.93
C MET A 237 -23.69 13.16 -14.19
N THR A 238 -24.12 14.30 -13.65
CA THR A 238 -25.47 14.83 -13.83
C THR A 238 -25.77 15.06 -15.31
N GLY A 239 -26.80 14.41 -15.82
CA GLY A 239 -27.24 14.52 -17.23
C GLY A 239 -26.47 13.65 -18.22
N VAL A 240 -25.46 12.89 -17.79
CA VAL A 240 -24.78 11.91 -18.65
C VAL A 240 -25.65 10.65 -18.78
N THR A 241 -25.80 10.15 -19.98
CA THR A 241 -26.61 8.97 -20.28
C THR A 241 -25.75 7.84 -20.87
N THR A 242 -26.16 6.61 -20.65
CA THR A 242 -25.53 5.42 -21.23
C THR A 242 -26.50 4.69 -22.14
N PRO A 243 -26.05 3.85 -23.08
CA PRO A 243 -26.93 3.00 -23.86
C PRO A 243 -27.49 1.81 -23.06
N PHE A 244 -27.04 1.59 -21.82
CA PHE A 244 -27.38 0.40 -21.04
C PHE A 244 -28.79 0.48 -20.46
N THR A 245 -29.58 -0.56 -20.67
CA THR A 245 -30.99 -0.64 -20.27
C THR A 245 -31.20 -1.49 -19.01
N ASP A 246 -30.14 -2.09 -18.47
CA ASP A 246 -30.15 -3.02 -17.36
C ASP A 246 -29.64 -2.40 -16.02
N LEU A 247 -29.53 -1.08 -15.97
CA LEU A 247 -29.12 -0.36 -14.77
C LEU A 247 -30.34 -0.14 -13.86
N THR A 248 -30.53 -1.00 -12.86
CA THR A 248 -31.74 -1.05 -12.04
C THR A 248 -31.60 -0.45 -10.64
N ALA A 249 -30.37 -0.12 -10.19
CA ALA A 249 -30.13 0.46 -8.88
C ALA A 249 -29.34 1.78 -8.99
N ASP A 250 -29.71 2.76 -8.19
CA ASP A 250 -29.19 4.12 -8.29
C ASP A 250 -27.70 4.24 -7.89
N TRP A 251 -27.27 3.41 -6.94
CA TRP A 251 -25.95 3.53 -6.32
C TRP A 251 -24.76 3.37 -7.31
N TYR A 252 -24.94 2.68 -8.44
CA TYR A 252 -23.89 2.49 -9.44
C TYR A 252 -24.13 3.23 -10.75
N GLN A 253 -25.26 3.93 -10.92
CA GLN A 253 -25.60 4.56 -12.22
C GLN A 253 -24.57 5.61 -12.64
N ALA A 254 -24.18 6.50 -11.72
CA ALA A 254 -23.15 7.51 -11.97
C ALA A 254 -21.80 6.87 -12.32
N ALA A 255 -21.39 5.86 -11.56
CA ALA A 255 -20.13 5.15 -11.82
C ALA A 255 -20.10 4.44 -13.18
N VAL A 256 -21.22 3.81 -13.57
CA VAL A 256 -21.33 3.14 -14.88
C VAL A 256 -21.35 4.17 -16.01
N ALA A 257 -22.04 5.31 -15.83
CA ALA A 257 -22.04 6.40 -16.81
C ALA A 257 -20.64 6.98 -17.01
N TRP A 258 -19.95 7.26 -15.92
CA TRP A 258 -18.56 7.71 -15.95
C TRP A 258 -17.62 6.71 -16.63
N ALA A 259 -17.72 5.43 -16.26
CA ALA A 259 -16.84 4.40 -16.83
C ALA A 259 -17.07 4.18 -18.34
N TYR A 260 -18.31 4.37 -18.80
CA TYR A 260 -18.64 4.35 -20.22
C TYR A 260 -18.09 5.57 -20.95
N GLU A 261 -18.30 6.77 -20.41
CA GLU A 261 -17.83 8.04 -20.99
C GLU A 261 -16.30 8.10 -21.11
N THR A 262 -15.60 7.59 -20.10
CA THR A 262 -14.13 7.54 -20.07
C THR A 262 -13.53 6.36 -20.84
N GLY A 263 -14.37 5.48 -21.39
CA GLY A 263 -13.93 4.29 -22.12
C GLY A 263 -13.31 3.21 -21.26
N VAL A 264 -13.53 3.23 -19.94
CA VAL A 264 -13.13 2.15 -19.03
C VAL A 264 -13.98 0.90 -19.30
N VAL A 265 -15.27 1.08 -19.62
CA VAL A 265 -16.18 -0.03 -19.97
C VAL A 265 -16.86 0.18 -21.33
N ASP A 266 -17.11 -0.93 -22.04
CA ASP A 266 -17.90 -0.96 -23.28
C ASP A 266 -19.26 -1.68 -23.12
N GLY A 267 -19.55 -2.23 -21.92
CA GLY A 267 -20.66 -3.16 -21.69
C GLY A 267 -20.35 -4.61 -22.08
N THR A 268 -21.30 -5.49 -21.86
CA THR A 268 -21.26 -6.90 -22.30
C THR A 268 -21.95 -7.09 -23.63
N SER A 269 -22.81 -6.11 -24.01
CA SER A 269 -23.41 -5.92 -25.32
C SER A 269 -23.62 -4.41 -25.57
N PRO A 270 -24.06 -3.98 -26.76
CA PRO A 270 -24.32 -2.58 -27.03
C PRO A 270 -25.31 -1.90 -26.08
N THR A 271 -26.20 -2.67 -25.42
CA THR A 271 -27.24 -2.14 -24.53
C THR A 271 -27.25 -2.77 -23.15
N THR A 272 -26.26 -3.59 -22.81
CA THR A 272 -26.20 -4.35 -21.54
C THR A 272 -24.86 -4.12 -20.86
N PHE A 273 -24.88 -3.68 -19.61
CA PHE A 273 -23.70 -3.56 -18.74
C PHE A 273 -23.45 -4.83 -17.90
N ALA A 274 -24.53 -5.50 -17.50
CA ALA A 274 -24.56 -6.66 -16.59
C ALA A 274 -24.01 -6.33 -15.19
N PRO A 275 -24.61 -5.39 -14.43
CA PRO A 275 -24.08 -4.85 -13.17
C PRO A 275 -23.89 -5.90 -12.08
N ASN A 276 -24.75 -6.91 -12.01
CA ASN A 276 -24.77 -7.94 -10.97
C ASN A 276 -23.97 -9.21 -11.35
N GLU A 277 -23.47 -9.29 -12.57
CA GLU A 277 -22.58 -10.38 -12.98
C GLU A 277 -21.21 -10.25 -12.28
N SER A 278 -20.61 -11.39 -11.95
CA SER A 278 -19.25 -11.39 -11.40
C SER A 278 -18.24 -10.92 -12.45
N VAL A 279 -17.30 -10.07 -12.05
CA VAL A 279 -16.20 -9.67 -12.93
C VAL A 279 -15.19 -10.83 -13.03
N THR A 280 -14.87 -11.23 -14.26
CA THR A 280 -13.84 -12.25 -14.49
C THR A 280 -12.43 -11.66 -14.41
N ARG A 281 -11.43 -12.53 -14.21
CA ARG A 281 -10.01 -12.10 -14.12
C ARG A 281 -9.52 -11.41 -15.39
N GLU A 282 -9.96 -11.85 -16.57
CA GLU A 282 -9.62 -11.14 -17.81
C GLU A 282 -10.38 -9.82 -17.96
N GLN A 283 -11.62 -9.73 -17.47
CA GLN A 283 -12.37 -8.47 -17.47
C GLN A 283 -11.74 -7.45 -16.54
N ILE A 284 -11.42 -7.82 -15.29
CA ILE A 284 -10.80 -6.86 -14.34
C ILE A 284 -9.42 -6.38 -14.85
N ALA A 285 -8.63 -7.25 -15.49
CA ALA A 285 -7.36 -6.84 -16.09
C ALA A 285 -7.55 -5.74 -17.15
N VAL A 286 -8.54 -5.89 -18.04
CA VAL A 286 -8.87 -4.88 -19.06
C VAL A 286 -9.38 -3.59 -18.40
N LEU A 287 -10.27 -3.68 -17.41
CA LEU A 287 -10.83 -2.51 -16.75
C LEU A 287 -9.75 -1.69 -16.01
N LEU A 288 -8.86 -2.35 -15.27
CA LEU A 288 -7.76 -1.68 -14.56
C LEU A 288 -6.76 -1.03 -15.53
N THR A 289 -6.37 -1.71 -16.60
CA THR A 289 -5.43 -1.13 -17.58
C THR A 289 -6.05 0.05 -18.35
N ARG A 290 -7.33 -0.01 -18.70
CA ARG A 290 -8.04 1.14 -19.28
C ARG A 290 -8.19 2.29 -18.30
N PHE A 291 -8.47 2.02 -17.02
CA PHE A 291 -8.50 3.04 -15.99
C PHE A 291 -7.16 3.77 -15.89
N LEU A 292 -6.06 3.02 -15.82
CA LEU A 292 -4.71 3.58 -15.76
C LEU A 292 -4.40 4.50 -16.96
N THR A 293 -4.73 4.06 -18.17
CA THR A 293 -4.40 4.82 -19.40
C THR A 293 -5.38 5.96 -19.67
N ASN A 294 -6.68 5.72 -19.55
CA ASN A 294 -7.72 6.67 -19.99
C ASN A 294 -8.06 7.71 -18.93
N VAL A 295 -7.94 7.35 -17.64
CA VAL A 295 -8.33 8.21 -16.52
C VAL A 295 -7.12 8.77 -15.81
N CYS A 296 -6.15 7.91 -15.43
CA CYS A 296 -4.97 8.34 -14.71
C CYS A 296 -3.86 8.92 -15.62
N GLY A 297 -4.00 8.80 -16.93
CA GLY A 297 -3.01 9.34 -17.89
C GLY A 297 -1.67 8.59 -17.85
N VAL A 298 -1.63 7.36 -17.34
CA VAL A 298 -0.40 6.56 -17.29
C VAL A 298 0.02 6.22 -18.71
N GLU A 299 1.16 6.74 -19.14
CA GLU A 299 1.72 6.46 -20.46
C GLU A 299 2.21 5.01 -20.54
N ARG A 300 1.92 4.34 -21.65
CA ARG A 300 2.31 2.95 -21.87
C ARG A 300 3.77 2.84 -22.25
N THR A 301 4.64 2.87 -21.24
CA THR A 301 6.11 2.76 -21.38
C THR A 301 6.64 1.32 -21.20
N TRP A 302 5.79 0.40 -20.73
CA TRP A 302 6.15 -1.01 -20.49
C TRP A 302 5.99 -1.87 -21.75
N THR A 303 6.75 -2.97 -21.80
CA THR A 303 6.57 -4.02 -22.81
C THR A 303 5.53 -5.00 -22.32
N PRO A 304 4.44 -5.26 -23.07
CA PRO A 304 3.45 -6.25 -22.68
C PRO A 304 4.06 -7.63 -22.53
N ASP A 305 3.57 -8.40 -21.54
CA ASP A 305 3.92 -9.81 -21.42
C ASP A 305 3.33 -10.63 -22.57
N ASP A 306 4.03 -11.66 -23.02
CA ASP A 306 3.53 -12.56 -24.07
C ASP A 306 2.59 -13.64 -23.54
N LEU A 307 2.42 -13.72 -22.22
CA LEU A 307 1.65 -14.69 -21.45
C LEU A 307 2.13 -16.16 -21.60
N SER A 308 3.30 -16.39 -22.17
CA SER A 308 3.83 -17.74 -22.40
C SER A 308 4.30 -18.42 -21.09
N GLY A 309 4.58 -17.63 -20.05
CA GLY A 309 4.94 -18.13 -18.71
C GLY A 309 3.76 -18.76 -17.96
N PHE A 310 2.52 -18.62 -18.46
CA PHE A 310 1.31 -19.13 -17.81
C PHE A 310 0.76 -20.34 -18.54
N ALA A 311 0.41 -21.39 -17.79
CA ALA A 311 -0.07 -22.66 -18.32
C ALA A 311 -1.35 -22.52 -19.19
N ASP A 312 -2.15 -21.50 -18.91
CA ASP A 312 -3.40 -21.15 -19.61
C ASP A 312 -3.36 -19.78 -20.31
N GLY A 313 -2.18 -19.22 -20.56
CA GLY A 313 -2.03 -17.93 -21.25
C GLY A 313 -2.67 -17.93 -22.64
N GLY A 314 -2.73 -19.09 -23.32
CA GLY A 314 -3.46 -19.27 -24.58
C GLY A 314 -5.00 -19.24 -24.46
N SER A 315 -5.54 -19.39 -23.26
CA SER A 315 -6.99 -19.38 -22.98
C SER A 315 -7.57 -17.99 -22.76
N VAL A 316 -6.71 -16.97 -22.66
CA VAL A 316 -7.15 -15.57 -22.55
C VAL A 316 -7.88 -15.18 -23.84
N SER A 317 -9.09 -14.65 -23.69
CA SER A 317 -9.93 -14.20 -24.80
C SER A 317 -9.23 -13.17 -25.68
N GLY A 318 -9.42 -13.24 -27.00
CA GLY A 318 -8.73 -12.33 -27.94
C GLY A 318 -8.93 -10.85 -27.62
N TRP A 319 -10.13 -10.47 -27.18
CA TRP A 319 -10.47 -9.10 -26.77
C TRP A 319 -9.75 -8.65 -25.48
N ALA A 320 -9.44 -9.59 -24.57
CA ALA A 320 -8.82 -9.31 -23.28
C ALA A 320 -7.28 -9.45 -23.31
N ARG A 321 -6.72 -10.06 -24.36
CA ARG A 321 -5.31 -10.45 -24.39
C ARG A 321 -4.37 -9.26 -24.18
N ALA A 322 -4.63 -8.13 -24.81
CA ALA A 322 -3.79 -6.93 -24.64
C ALA A 322 -3.83 -6.41 -23.20
N GLY A 323 -5.04 -6.27 -22.62
CA GLY A 323 -5.18 -5.78 -21.23
C GLY A 323 -4.59 -6.75 -20.20
N MET A 324 -4.73 -8.07 -20.40
CA MET A 324 -4.10 -9.06 -19.53
C MET A 324 -2.57 -9.01 -19.60
N ALA A 325 -2.02 -8.89 -20.83
CA ALA A 325 -0.60 -8.76 -21.07
C ALA A 325 0.00 -7.52 -20.40
N ASP A 326 -0.70 -6.40 -20.50
CA ASP A 326 -0.32 -5.15 -19.82
C ASP A 326 -0.42 -5.29 -18.28
N ALA A 327 -1.49 -5.88 -17.77
CA ALA A 327 -1.68 -6.07 -16.35
C ALA A 327 -0.63 -7.00 -15.72
N VAL A 328 -0.15 -8.01 -16.44
CA VAL A 328 0.98 -8.86 -16.04
C VAL A 328 2.28 -8.06 -16.06
N ALA A 329 2.55 -7.32 -17.12
CA ALA A 329 3.77 -6.50 -17.24
C ALA A 329 3.87 -5.41 -16.14
N LEU A 330 2.73 -4.85 -15.71
CA LEU A 330 2.63 -3.91 -14.58
C LEU A 330 2.72 -4.60 -13.20
N GLY A 331 2.83 -5.93 -13.15
CA GLY A 331 2.90 -6.68 -11.89
C GLY A 331 1.56 -6.73 -11.13
N LEU A 332 0.44 -6.39 -11.77
CA LEU A 332 -0.89 -6.52 -11.17
C LEU A 332 -1.29 -7.99 -11.06
N PHE A 333 -1.03 -8.78 -12.10
CA PHE A 333 -1.32 -10.22 -12.16
C PHE A 333 -0.03 -11.05 -12.16
N GLY A 334 0.15 -11.90 -11.14
CA GLY A 334 1.25 -12.89 -11.07
C GLY A 334 0.78 -14.34 -11.26
N GLY A 335 -0.53 -14.54 -11.44
CA GLY A 335 -1.12 -15.88 -11.50
C GLY A 335 -1.13 -16.61 -10.16
N SER A 336 -1.55 -17.88 -10.19
CA SER A 336 -1.51 -18.78 -9.03
C SER A 336 -0.81 -20.08 -9.41
N GLN A 337 0.08 -20.56 -8.53
CA GLN A 337 0.85 -21.78 -8.77
C GLN A 337 0.06 -23.03 -8.34
N ASP A 338 0.08 -24.07 -9.13
CA ASP A 338 -0.44 -25.39 -8.77
C ASP A 338 0.62 -26.24 -8.05
N SER A 339 0.22 -27.42 -7.57
CA SER A 339 1.14 -28.35 -6.87
C SER A 339 2.29 -28.90 -7.73
N SER A 340 2.24 -28.72 -9.05
CA SER A 340 3.32 -29.08 -9.98
C SER A 340 4.26 -27.92 -10.29
N GLY A 341 4.03 -26.74 -9.70
CA GLY A 341 4.82 -25.54 -9.93
C GLY A 341 4.41 -24.73 -11.15
N ARG A 342 3.34 -25.11 -11.88
CA ARG A 342 2.84 -24.35 -13.02
C ARG A 342 2.01 -23.17 -12.56
N VAL A 343 2.17 -22.02 -13.22
CA VAL A 343 1.44 -20.78 -12.92
C VAL A 343 0.25 -20.62 -13.86
N TRP A 344 -0.90 -20.26 -13.32
CA TRP A 344 -2.18 -20.14 -14.02
C TRP A 344 -2.78 -18.75 -13.86
N LEU A 345 -3.27 -18.15 -14.94
CA LEU A 345 -4.01 -16.88 -14.92
C LEU A 345 -5.48 -17.06 -14.57
N ARG A 346 -6.10 -18.16 -15.03
CA ARG A 346 -7.53 -18.47 -14.88
C ARG A 346 -8.43 -17.36 -15.42
N PRO A 347 -8.31 -16.94 -16.70
CA PRO A 347 -8.90 -15.71 -17.23
C PRO A 347 -10.43 -15.65 -17.06
N GLY A 348 -11.14 -16.77 -17.24
CA GLY A 348 -12.60 -16.85 -17.13
C GLY A 348 -13.12 -17.03 -15.68
N ALA A 349 -12.26 -17.16 -14.67
CA ALA A 349 -12.71 -17.28 -13.29
C ALA A 349 -13.18 -15.94 -12.75
N GLY A 350 -14.24 -15.96 -11.90
CA GLY A 350 -14.66 -14.77 -11.16
C GLY A 350 -13.59 -14.33 -10.18
N THR A 351 -13.48 -13.02 -9.95
CA THR A 351 -12.51 -12.43 -9.02
C THR A 351 -13.19 -12.19 -7.68
N THR A 352 -12.61 -12.72 -6.59
CA THR A 352 -13.14 -12.50 -5.24
C THR A 352 -12.85 -11.10 -4.73
N ARG A 353 -13.54 -10.66 -3.67
CA ARG A 353 -13.31 -9.36 -3.04
C ARG A 353 -11.89 -9.24 -2.48
N ALA A 354 -11.35 -10.32 -1.90
CA ALA A 354 -9.95 -10.38 -1.47
C ALA A 354 -8.97 -10.22 -2.65
N GLU A 355 -9.20 -10.92 -3.77
CA GLU A 355 -8.39 -10.77 -4.98
C GLU A 355 -8.52 -9.37 -5.59
N THR A 356 -9.71 -8.78 -5.58
CA THR A 356 -9.95 -7.40 -6.02
C THR A 356 -9.17 -6.41 -5.15
N ALA A 357 -9.21 -6.54 -3.83
CA ALA A 357 -8.43 -5.70 -2.92
C ALA A 357 -6.92 -5.79 -3.23
N ALA A 358 -6.40 -7.01 -3.46
CA ALA A 358 -4.99 -7.20 -3.80
C ALA A 358 -4.60 -6.56 -5.15
N LEU A 359 -5.48 -6.57 -6.14
CA LEU A 359 -5.25 -5.90 -7.44
C LEU A 359 -5.28 -4.38 -7.30
N LEU A 360 -6.26 -3.84 -6.56
CA LEU A 360 -6.39 -2.40 -6.30
C LEU A 360 -5.19 -1.87 -5.51
N GLN A 361 -4.77 -2.54 -4.45
CA GLN A 361 -3.58 -2.16 -3.69
C GLN A 361 -2.35 -2.09 -4.60
N ARG A 362 -2.08 -3.15 -5.39
CA ARG A 362 -0.94 -3.17 -6.32
C ARG A 362 -1.02 -2.04 -7.36
N MET A 363 -2.21 -1.78 -7.89
CA MET A 363 -2.43 -0.69 -8.83
C MET A 363 -2.10 0.67 -8.18
N CYS A 364 -2.64 0.94 -7.00
CA CYS A 364 -2.39 2.19 -6.28
C CYS A 364 -0.91 2.34 -5.92
N THR A 365 -0.33 1.36 -5.23
CA THR A 365 1.02 1.50 -4.65
C THR A 365 2.15 1.36 -5.68
N LYS A 366 2.03 0.43 -6.67
CA LYS A 366 3.12 0.17 -7.62
C LYS A 366 3.06 1.00 -8.90
N VAL A 367 1.85 1.37 -9.33
CA VAL A 367 1.66 2.05 -10.63
C VAL A 367 1.35 3.52 -10.45
N LEU A 368 0.45 3.85 -9.51
CA LEU A 368 0.02 5.23 -9.30
C LEU A 368 0.82 5.98 -8.23
N GLY A 369 1.58 5.26 -7.39
CA GLY A 369 2.28 5.86 -6.25
C GLY A 369 1.31 6.47 -5.24
N ILE A 370 0.10 5.91 -5.15
CA ILE A 370 -0.95 6.35 -4.22
C ILE A 370 -0.95 5.41 -3.01
N GLY A 371 -0.89 5.98 -1.83
CA GLY A 371 -1.02 5.27 -0.59
C GLY A 371 -1.74 6.10 0.44
#